data_37127e2c4615864205db2caed2be2475
#
_entry.id   37127e2c4615864205db2caed2be2475
#
_cell.length_a   1.000
_cell.length_b   1.000
_cell.length_c   1.000
_cell.angle_alpha   90.00
_cell.angle_beta   90.00
_cell.angle_gamma   90.00
#
_symmetry.space_group_name_H-M   'P 1'
#
loop_
_entity.id
_entity.type
_entity.pdbx_description
1 polymer ?
#
loop_
_entity_poly.entity_id
_entity_poly.type
_entity_poly.pdbx_seq_one_letter_code
_entity_poly.pdbx_strand_id
1 'polypeptide(L)'
;MSAAPSAATDLGRRVAGVEEWYHTMELAPGVVTPGFFDHRPIVDTVGLPASLAGKRCLDVGTFNGFWAFEMERRGAAEVVAMDVPDPHDWDWPAHSTEETLKAFDRRKAGDTGFEIAHEALRSSVEWLPLSVYDLDSALHGHFDFVYLGSLLMHLRDPVGALMRVRGVCKDALLVVDNVDLPLTLAFGNRAAASLDGVGRPWWWKPTVAGLARMIHAAGFHVQGSPRRFRMPPGPGTQPAPVSPRQLRSRIGRDDFVRTRFGDPHAAVHATVG
;
A
#
# COMPACT_ATOMS: atom_id res chain seq x y z
N MET A 1 -15.55 23.54 -36.92
CA MET A 1 -14.98 22.20 -36.69
C MET A 1 -14.16 22.29 -35.39
N SER A 2 -14.67 21.75 -34.27
CA SER A 2 -13.91 21.67 -33.00
C SER A 2 -12.83 20.62 -33.18
N ALA A 3 -11.56 20.99 -32.95
CA ALA A 3 -10.47 20.03 -32.97
C ALA A 3 -10.72 18.96 -31.86
N ALA A 4 -10.53 17.69 -32.19
CA ALA A 4 -10.57 16.64 -31.18
C ALA A 4 -9.53 16.96 -30.10
N PRO A 5 -9.87 16.79 -28.79
CA PRO A 5 -8.93 17.01 -27.71
C PRO A 5 -7.72 16.09 -27.89
N SER A 6 -6.51 16.60 -27.55
CA SER A 6 -5.32 15.78 -27.61
C SER A 6 -5.46 14.59 -26.63
N ALA A 7 -4.80 13.46 -26.92
CA ALA A 7 -4.83 12.28 -26.05
C ALA A 7 -4.44 12.59 -24.59
N ALA A 8 -3.49 13.52 -24.38
CA ALA A 8 -3.10 14.00 -23.06
C ALA A 8 -4.24 14.76 -22.35
N THR A 9 -5.05 15.52 -23.09
CA THR A 9 -6.22 16.24 -22.54
C THR A 9 -7.33 15.26 -22.15
N ASP A 10 -7.51 14.19 -22.90
CA ASP A 10 -8.48 13.14 -22.58
C ASP A 10 -8.07 12.34 -21.35
N LEU A 11 -6.83 11.88 -21.31
CA LEU A 11 -6.27 11.20 -20.15
C LEU A 11 -6.36 12.09 -18.88
N GLY A 12 -6.03 13.39 -18.99
CA GLY A 12 -6.16 14.33 -17.88
C GLY A 12 -7.59 14.43 -17.33
N ARG A 13 -8.61 14.40 -18.22
CA ARG A 13 -10.01 14.39 -17.80
C ARG A 13 -10.39 13.08 -17.08
N ARG A 14 -9.92 11.94 -17.58
CA ARG A 14 -10.15 10.63 -16.94
C ARG A 14 -9.52 10.60 -15.56
N VAL A 15 -8.28 11.07 -15.40
CA VAL A 15 -7.59 11.18 -14.12
C VAL A 15 -8.37 12.08 -13.15
N ALA A 16 -8.86 13.23 -13.60
CA ALA A 16 -9.67 14.14 -12.80
C ALA A 16 -11.05 13.59 -12.45
N GLY A 17 -11.56 12.60 -13.18
CA GLY A 17 -12.83 11.93 -12.94
C GLY A 17 -12.77 10.85 -11.83
N VAL A 18 -11.59 10.42 -11.42
CA VAL A 18 -11.41 9.50 -10.30
C VAL A 18 -11.52 10.28 -9.00
N GLU A 19 -12.43 9.89 -8.12
CA GLU A 19 -12.74 10.63 -6.90
C GLU A 19 -11.55 10.68 -5.94
N GLU A 20 -10.78 9.57 -5.82
CA GLU A 20 -9.61 9.51 -4.95
C GLU A 20 -8.50 8.62 -5.54
N TRP A 21 -7.33 9.21 -5.72
CA TRP A 21 -6.09 8.51 -6.02
C TRP A 21 -5.30 8.28 -4.73
N TYR A 22 -4.90 7.04 -4.48
CA TYR A 22 -4.00 6.74 -3.37
C TYR A 22 -2.54 7.03 -3.73
N HIS A 23 -2.14 6.67 -4.95
CA HIS A 23 -0.77 6.82 -5.45
C HIS A 23 -0.62 8.03 -6.37
N THR A 24 0.46 8.78 -6.19
CA THR A 24 0.90 9.79 -7.16
C THR A 24 1.76 9.13 -8.23
N MET A 25 1.29 9.14 -9.48
CA MET A 25 1.96 8.55 -10.64
C MET A 25 1.96 9.53 -11.81
N GLU A 26 3.02 9.52 -12.61
CA GLU A 26 3.02 10.18 -13.92
C GLU A 26 2.62 9.16 -14.98
N LEU A 27 1.41 9.32 -15.54
CA LEU A 27 0.82 8.39 -16.50
C LEU A 27 1.19 8.75 -17.96
N ALA A 28 1.51 10.01 -18.19
CA ALA A 28 2.03 10.54 -19.45
C ALA A 28 2.76 11.86 -19.15
N PRO A 29 3.59 12.40 -20.05
CA PRO A 29 4.27 13.68 -19.82
C PRO A 29 3.31 14.77 -19.39
N GLY A 30 3.46 15.26 -18.14
CA GLY A 30 2.62 16.29 -17.53
C GLY A 30 1.25 15.84 -17.04
N VAL A 31 0.90 14.55 -17.13
CA VAL A 31 -0.34 13.99 -16.55
C VAL A 31 0.01 13.20 -15.32
N VAL A 32 -0.16 13.82 -14.15
CA VAL A 32 0.18 13.25 -12.84
C VAL A 32 -1.10 13.04 -12.03
N THR A 33 -1.26 11.85 -11.44
CA THR A 33 -2.40 11.55 -10.57
C THR A 33 -2.30 12.34 -9.26
N PRO A 34 -3.40 12.90 -8.74
CA PRO A 34 -3.42 13.63 -7.47
C PRO A 34 -3.49 12.65 -6.28
N GLY A 35 -2.46 11.81 -6.13
CA GLY A 35 -2.42 10.77 -5.11
C GLY A 35 -2.44 11.33 -3.68
N PHE A 36 -3.00 10.54 -2.76
CA PHE A 36 -2.95 10.81 -1.34
C PHE A 36 -1.51 10.74 -0.81
N PHE A 37 -0.72 9.78 -1.30
CA PHE A 37 0.71 9.68 -1.03
C PHE A 37 1.55 9.80 -2.30
N ASP A 38 2.74 10.40 -2.17
CA ASP A 38 3.73 10.42 -3.24
C ASP A 38 4.83 9.37 -2.98
N HIS A 39 4.72 8.24 -3.67
CA HIS A 39 5.67 7.13 -3.54
C HIS A 39 6.94 7.33 -4.37
N ARG A 40 6.94 8.22 -5.35
CA ARG A 40 8.06 8.42 -6.29
C ARG A 40 9.40 8.73 -5.62
N PRO A 41 9.45 9.62 -4.58
CA PRO A 41 10.71 9.94 -3.92
C PRO A 41 11.27 8.81 -3.03
N ILE A 42 10.44 7.81 -2.69
CA ILE A 42 10.83 6.79 -1.73
C ILE A 42 11.15 5.44 -2.35
N VAL A 43 10.96 5.27 -3.65
CA VAL A 43 11.15 3.98 -4.36
C VAL A 43 12.51 3.36 -4.06
N ASP A 44 13.59 4.17 -4.13
CA ASP A 44 14.93 3.68 -3.80
C ASP A 44 15.18 3.62 -2.29
N THR A 45 14.48 4.44 -1.51
CA THR A 45 14.57 4.44 -0.05
C THR A 45 14.05 3.14 0.55
N VAL A 46 12.96 2.58 0.03
CA VAL A 46 12.41 1.32 0.54
C VAL A 46 13.25 0.11 0.15
N GLY A 47 14.14 0.28 -0.83
CA GLY A 47 15.05 -0.78 -1.27
C GLY A 47 14.41 -1.78 -2.21
N LEU A 48 13.45 -1.35 -3.04
CA LEU A 48 12.97 -2.17 -4.16
C LEU A 48 14.16 -2.53 -5.06
N PRO A 49 14.36 -3.81 -5.45
CA PRO A 49 15.49 -4.21 -6.26
C PRO A 49 15.64 -3.36 -7.54
N ALA A 50 16.85 -2.93 -7.86
CA ALA A 50 17.09 -2.10 -9.05
C ALA A 50 16.76 -2.85 -10.36
N SER A 51 16.82 -4.17 -10.37
CA SER A 51 16.41 -5.04 -11.48
C SER A 51 15.62 -6.23 -10.95
N LEU A 52 14.50 -6.50 -11.62
CA LEU A 52 13.66 -7.68 -11.41
C LEU A 52 13.62 -8.55 -12.67
N ALA A 53 14.64 -8.40 -13.55
CA ALA A 53 14.72 -9.11 -14.82
C ALA A 53 14.54 -10.63 -14.64
N GLY A 54 13.58 -11.19 -15.40
CA GLY A 54 13.26 -12.61 -15.37
C GLY A 54 12.51 -13.10 -14.12
N LYS A 55 12.13 -12.21 -13.21
CA LYS A 55 11.39 -12.52 -11.99
C LYS A 55 9.88 -12.49 -12.22
N ARG A 56 9.17 -13.41 -11.56
CA ARG A 56 7.72 -13.37 -11.38
C ARG A 56 7.43 -12.67 -10.06
N CYS A 57 6.69 -11.58 -10.10
CA CYS A 57 6.47 -10.66 -8.97
C CYS A 57 5.01 -10.59 -8.57
N LEU A 58 4.75 -10.35 -7.28
CA LEU A 58 3.41 -10.14 -6.73
C LEU A 58 3.37 -8.82 -5.95
N ASP A 59 2.38 -7.98 -6.24
CA ASP A 59 2.02 -6.79 -5.47
C ASP A 59 0.75 -7.07 -4.67
N VAL A 60 0.87 -7.12 -3.33
CA VAL A 60 -0.23 -7.50 -2.43
C VAL A 60 -0.89 -6.25 -1.86
N GLY A 61 -2.16 -6.03 -2.20
CA GLY A 61 -2.88 -4.80 -1.85
C GLY A 61 -2.51 -3.64 -2.76
N THR A 62 -2.54 -3.88 -4.06
CA THR A 62 -1.98 -2.99 -5.10
C THR A 62 -2.68 -1.64 -5.24
N PHE A 63 -3.96 -1.53 -4.87
CA PHE A 63 -4.82 -0.35 -5.03
C PHE A 63 -4.78 0.21 -6.48
N ASN A 64 -4.10 1.37 -6.72
CA ASN A 64 -3.97 1.95 -8.07
C ASN A 64 -2.74 1.45 -8.85
N GLY A 65 -1.99 0.45 -8.34
CA GLY A 65 -0.97 -0.25 -9.11
C GLY A 65 0.45 0.30 -9.09
N PHE A 66 0.76 1.35 -8.33
CA PHE A 66 2.08 2.02 -8.38
C PHE A 66 3.25 1.04 -8.28
N TRP A 67 3.22 0.13 -7.29
CA TRP A 67 4.34 -0.79 -7.06
C TRP A 67 4.39 -1.92 -8.09
N ALA A 68 3.23 -2.37 -8.56
CA ALA A 68 3.16 -3.34 -9.66
C ALA A 68 3.78 -2.78 -10.94
N PHE A 69 3.40 -1.55 -11.34
CA PHE A 69 3.97 -0.89 -12.52
C PHE A 69 5.46 -0.57 -12.34
N GLU A 70 5.91 -0.25 -11.12
CA GLU A 70 7.32 -0.02 -10.83
C GLU A 70 8.14 -1.34 -10.93
N MET A 71 7.58 -2.48 -10.50
CA MET A 71 8.22 -3.79 -10.69
C MET A 71 8.30 -4.17 -12.17
N GLU A 72 7.25 -3.92 -12.95
CA GLU A 72 7.27 -4.10 -14.41
C GLU A 72 8.35 -3.22 -15.05
N ARG A 73 8.42 -1.93 -14.70
CA ARG A 73 9.43 -0.99 -15.18
C ARG A 73 10.87 -1.44 -14.87
N ARG A 74 11.08 -2.21 -13.79
CA ARG A 74 12.36 -2.82 -13.41
C ARG A 74 12.63 -4.15 -14.10
N GLY A 75 11.80 -4.51 -15.10
CA GLY A 75 12.02 -5.63 -15.99
C GLY A 75 11.55 -6.98 -15.48
N ALA A 76 10.60 -7.00 -14.52
CA ALA A 76 9.95 -8.25 -14.13
C ALA A 76 9.36 -8.95 -15.37
N ALA A 77 9.50 -10.27 -15.44
CA ALA A 77 8.97 -11.05 -16.54
C ALA A 77 7.45 -11.20 -16.48
N GLU A 78 6.91 -11.18 -15.27
CA GLU A 78 5.48 -11.22 -14.98
C GLU A 78 5.23 -10.49 -13.67
N VAL A 79 4.19 -9.68 -13.63
CA VAL A 79 3.72 -9.01 -12.39
C VAL A 79 2.23 -9.28 -12.23
N VAL A 80 1.88 -9.81 -11.07
CA VAL A 80 0.49 -9.95 -10.63
C VAL A 80 0.22 -8.90 -9.56
N ALA A 81 -0.81 -8.09 -9.79
CA ALA A 81 -1.31 -7.07 -8.88
C ALA A 81 -2.61 -7.57 -8.23
N MET A 82 -2.61 -7.84 -6.94
CA MET A 82 -3.79 -8.36 -6.27
C MET A 82 -4.40 -7.36 -5.29
N ASP A 83 -5.71 -7.34 -5.24
CA ASP A 83 -6.47 -6.56 -4.25
C ASP A 83 -7.89 -7.13 -4.10
N VAL A 84 -8.54 -6.77 -2.99
CA VAL A 84 -9.96 -7.06 -2.77
C VAL A 84 -10.79 -6.02 -3.52
N PRO A 85 -11.62 -6.43 -4.51
CA PRO A 85 -12.36 -5.50 -5.36
C PRO A 85 -13.46 -4.74 -4.59
N ASP A 86 -14.12 -5.40 -3.63
CA ASP A 86 -15.20 -4.80 -2.85
C ASP A 86 -14.71 -4.36 -1.47
N PRO A 87 -14.77 -3.07 -1.13
CA PRO A 87 -14.44 -2.57 0.21
C PRO A 87 -15.24 -3.22 1.34
N HIS A 88 -16.43 -3.77 1.06
CA HIS A 88 -17.22 -4.47 2.07
C HIS A 88 -16.58 -5.78 2.53
N ASP A 89 -15.69 -6.37 1.71
CA ASP A 89 -14.95 -7.58 2.04
C ASP A 89 -13.68 -7.31 2.87
N TRP A 90 -13.41 -6.04 3.22
CA TRP A 90 -12.28 -5.72 4.08
C TRP A 90 -12.54 -6.13 5.54
N ASP A 91 -11.47 -6.23 6.32
CA ASP A 91 -11.53 -6.50 7.75
C ASP A 91 -12.08 -5.30 8.54
N TRP A 92 -13.39 -5.10 8.49
CA TRP A 92 -14.04 -4.02 9.23
C TRP A 92 -14.20 -4.35 10.71
N PRO A 93 -13.93 -3.38 11.62
CA PRO A 93 -14.34 -3.49 13.02
C PRO A 93 -15.87 -3.58 13.15
N ALA A 94 -16.34 -4.39 14.11
CA ALA A 94 -17.77 -4.69 14.27
C ALA A 94 -18.68 -3.47 14.48
N HIS A 95 -18.13 -2.33 14.93
CA HIS A 95 -18.85 -1.09 15.16
C HIS A 95 -18.55 -0.02 14.09
N SER A 96 -18.11 -0.42 12.91
CA SER A 96 -17.94 0.52 11.79
C SER A 96 -19.30 1.06 11.34
N THR A 97 -19.36 2.37 11.12
CA THR A 97 -20.60 3.02 10.71
C THR A 97 -20.83 2.90 9.21
N GLU A 98 -22.08 2.89 8.78
CA GLU A 98 -22.44 2.91 7.35
C GLU A 98 -21.84 4.14 6.62
N GLU A 99 -21.72 5.28 7.31
CA GLU A 99 -21.07 6.47 6.77
C GLU A 99 -19.58 6.23 6.47
N THR A 100 -18.90 5.53 7.38
CA THR A 100 -17.48 5.14 7.18
C THR A 100 -17.35 4.20 5.99
N LEU A 101 -18.20 3.17 5.90
CA LEU A 101 -18.22 2.25 4.76
C LEU A 101 -18.42 3.00 3.44
N LYS A 102 -19.44 3.84 3.34
CA LYS A 102 -19.72 4.67 2.15
C LYS A 102 -18.56 5.61 1.77
N ALA A 103 -17.82 6.12 2.75
CA ALA A 103 -16.65 6.95 2.47
C ALA A 103 -15.51 6.14 1.81
N PHE A 104 -15.37 4.87 2.17
CA PHE A 104 -14.39 3.97 1.55
C PHE A 104 -14.89 3.39 0.21
N ASP A 105 -16.19 3.17 0.04
CA ASP A 105 -16.79 2.82 -1.25
C ASP A 105 -16.43 3.85 -2.31
N ARG A 106 -16.53 5.13 -1.98
CA ARG A 106 -16.14 6.22 -2.90
C ARG A 106 -14.66 6.20 -3.24
N ARG A 107 -13.79 5.86 -2.28
CA ARG A 107 -12.34 5.76 -2.50
C ARG A 107 -11.94 4.66 -3.47
N LYS A 108 -12.66 3.55 -3.41
CA LYS A 108 -12.43 2.38 -4.26
C LYS A 108 -13.45 2.21 -5.38
N ALA A 109 -14.37 3.20 -5.55
CA ALA A 109 -15.41 3.17 -6.55
C ALA A 109 -14.86 3.03 -7.96
N GLY A 110 -14.85 1.81 -8.40
CA GLY A 110 -14.22 1.30 -9.60
C GLY A 110 -12.71 1.21 -9.45
N ASP A 111 -12.16 0.11 -9.81
CA ASP A 111 -10.73 -0.05 -10.12
C ASP A 111 -10.31 0.89 -11.25
N THR A 112 -11.11 1.93 -11.48
CA THR A 112 -10.97 2.93 -12.52
C THR A 112 -9.60 3.60 -12.45
N GLY A 113 -9.05 3.78 -11.25
CA GLY A 113 -7.70 4.32 -11.09
C GLY A 113 -6.63 3.34 -11.57
N PHE A 114 -6.73 2.06 -11.21
CA PHE A 114 -5.82 1.03 -11.71
C PHE A 114 -5.96 0.86 -13.22
N GLU A 115 -7.19 0.71 -13.74
CA GLU A 115 -7.46 0.53 -15.16
C GLU A 115 -6.95 1.71 -16.01
N ILE A 116 -7.20 2.97 -15.56
CA ILE A 116 -6.71 4.17 -16.23
C ILE A 116 -5.17 4.17 -16.27
N ALA A 117 -4.52 3.85 -15.15
CA ALA A 117 -3.07 3.80 -15.08
C ALA A 117 -2.50 2.67 -15.94
N HIS A 118 -3.07 1.47 -15.86
CA HIS A 118 -2.70 0.31 -16.65
C HIS A 118 -2.77 0.59 -18.17
N GLU A 119 -3.88 1.17 -18.64
CA GLU A 119 -4.06 1.54 -20.03
C GLU A 119 -3.08 2.64 -20.47
N ALA A 120 -2.94 3.71 -19.69
CA ALA A 120 -2.07 4.84 -20.01
C ALA A 120 -0.60 4.43 -20.06
N LEU A 121 -0.16 3.56 -19.17
CA LEU A 121 1.21 3.02 -19.13
C LEU A 121 1.42 1.89 -20.14
N ARG A 122 0.36 1.38 -20.78
CA ARG A 122 0.39 0.19 -21.64
C ARG A 122 0.99 -1.01 -20.92
N SER A 123 0.60 -1.17 -19.66
CA SER A 123 1.14 -2.20 -18.77
C SER A 123 0.63 -3.58 -19.15
N SER A 124 1.42 -4.60 -18.86
CA SER A 124 1.07 -6.02 -18.96
C SER A 124 0.80 -6.67 -17.59
N VAL A 125 0.76 -5.88 -16.53
CA VAL A 125 0.47 -6.34 -15.18
C VAL A 125 -0.90 -7.03 -15.13
N GLU A 126 -0.93 -8.25 -14.61
CA GLU A 126 -2.17 -9.01 -14.43
C GLU A 126 -2.90 -8.55 -13.16
N TRP A 127 -4.19 -8.22 -13.29
CA TRP A 127 -5.04 -7.94 -12.14
C TRP A 127 -5.65 -9.23 -11.58
N LEU A 128 -5.49 -9.45 -10.26
CA LEU A 128 -6.04 -10.59 -9.54
C LEU A 128 -7.00 -10.12 -8.41
N PRO A 129 -8.32 -10.25 -8.58
CA PRO A 129 -9.30 -9.93 -7.53
C PRO A 129 -9.30 -11.02 -6.46
N LEU A 130 -8.45 -10.86 -5.43
CA LEU A 130 -8.27 -11.88 -4.41
C LEU A 130 -7.91 -11.27 -3.06
N SER A 131 -8.47 -11.82 -1.98
CA SER A 131 -8.02 -11.52 -0.62
C SER A 131 -6.68 -12.17 -0.33
N VAL A 132 -5.81 -11.49 0.41
CA VAL A 132 -4.53 -12.03 0.86
C VAL A 132 -4.69 -13.32 1.69
N TYR A 133 -5.83 -13.49 2.35
CA TYR A 133 -6.14 -14.69 3.12
C TYR A 133 -6.41 -15.93 2.26
N ASP A 134 -6.73 -15.73 0.97
CA ASP A 134 -7.07 -16.79 0.02
C ASP A 134 -5.89 -17.17 -0.89
N LEU A 135 -4.71 -16.55 -0.69
CA LEU A 135 -3.50 -16.93 -1.41
C LEU A 135 -3.15 -18.40 -1.16
N ASP A 136 -2.99 -19.15 -2.27
CA ASP A 136 -2.65 -20.56 -2.29
C ASP A 136 -1.69 -20.86 -3.45
N SER A 137 -0.54 -21.46 -3.17
CA SER A 137 0.45 -21.81 -4.19
C SER A 137 -0.03 -22.88 -5.19
N ALA A 138 -0.98 -23.72 -4.80
CA ALA A 138 -1.58 -24.70 -5.71
C ALA A 138 -2.43 -24.04 -6.81
N LEU A 139 -3.01 -22.87 -6.53
CA LEU A 139 -3.87 -22.13 -7.46
C LEU A 139 -3.11 -20.99 -8.17
N HIS A 140 -2.24 -20.29 -7.46
CA HIS A 140 -1.61 -19.06 -7.94
C HIS A 140 -0.12 -19.24 -8.26
N GLY A 141 0.43 -20.43 -7.97
CA GLY A 141 1.87 -20.71 -8.16
C GLY A 141 2.75 -19.97 -7.15
N HIS A 142 4.03 -19.78 -7.53
CA HIS A 142 5.01 -19.12 -6.68
C HIS A 142 5.56 -17.87 -7.35
N PHE A 143 5.95 -16.89 -6.53
CA PHE A 143 6.53 -15.62 -6.95
C PHE A 143 7.97 -15.50 -6.44
N ASP A 144 8.88 -15.07 -7.30
CA ASP A 144 10.30 -14.88 -6.93
C ASP A 144 10.46 -13.65 -6.01
N PHE A 145 9.61 -12.64 -6.19
CA PHE A 145 9.60 -11.43 -5.37
C PHE A 145 8.17 -11.02 -5.02
N VAL A 146 7.93 -10.74 -3.75
CA VAL A 146 6.64 -10.25 -3.27
C VAL A 146 6.84 -8.88 -2.63
N TYR A 147 6.01 -7.91 -3.04
CA TYR A 147 5.87 -6.63 -2.37
C TYR A 147 4.54 -6.59 -1.60
N LEU A 148 4.56 -6.05 -0.40
CA LEU A 148 3.39 -5.80 0.42
C LEU A 148 3.53 -4.42 1.06
N GLY A 149 2.63 -3.49 0.70
CA GLY A 149 2.70 -2.09 1.15
C GLY A 149 1.41 -1.59 1.79
N SER A 150 1.53 -0.99 2.99
CA SER A 150 0.45 -0.31 3.71
C SER A 150 -0.83 -1.14 3.86
N LEU A 151 -0.69 -2.46 3.98
CA LEU A 151 -1.80 -3.41 4.05
C LEU A 151 -1.98 -4.02 5.45
N LEU A 152 -0.88 -4.37 6.15
CA LEU A 152 -0.98 -5.14 7.40
C LEU A 152 -1.76 -4.40 8.49
N MET A 153 -1.72 -3.07 8.47
CA MET A 153 -2.50 -2.26 9.40
C MET A 153 -4.03 -2.42 9.21
N HIS A 154 -4.46 -2.80 8.00
CA HIS A 154 -5.87 -3.00 7.65
C HIS A 154 -6.37 -4.42 7.94
N LEU A 155 -5.47 -5.34 8.28
CA LEU A 155 -5.79 -6.74 8.48
C LEU A 155 -6.01 -7.05 9.96
N ARG A 156 -7.06 -7.79 10.25
CA ARG A 156 -7.35 -8.31 11.60
C ARG A 156 -6.33 -9.35 12.03
N ASP A 157 -5.91 -10.22 11.09
CA ASP A 157 -4.86 -11.22 11.27
C ASP A 157 -3.68 -10.97 10.33
N PRO A 158 -2.81 -9.98 10.60
CA PRO A 158 -1.67 -9.67 9.74
C PRO A 158 -0.62 -10.79 9.69
N VAL A 159 -0.50 -11.60 10.76
CA VAL A 159 0.45 -12.73 10.76
C VAL A 159 -0.07 -13.87 9.91
N GLY A 160 -1.37 -14.19 9.99
CA GLY A 160 -2.01 -15.18 9.12
C GLY A 160 -1.88 -14.80 7.63
N ALA A 161 -2.10 -13.52 7.30
CA ALA A 161 -1.89 -13.00 5.95
C ALA A 161 -0.44 -13.17 5.47
N LEU A 162 0.54 -12.83 6.31
CA LEU A 162 1.97 -13.04 6.00
C LEU A 162 2.31 -14.53 5.83
N MET A 163 1.64 -15.45 6.55
CA MET A 163 1.80 -16.89 6.35
C MET A 163 1.27 -17.34 4.98
N ARG A 164 0.17 -16.75 4.50
CA ARG A 164 -0.32 -17.00 3.14
C ARG A 164 0.68 -16.50 2.09
N VAL A 165 1.19 -15.28 2.28
CA VAL A 165 2.26 -14.72 1.42
C VAL A 165 3.50 -15.62 1.45
N ARG A 166 3.87 -16.17 2.63
CA ARG A 166 4.99 -17.12 2.75
C ARG A 166 4.79 -18.38 1.90
N GLY A 167 3.55 -18.86 1.82
CA GLY A 167 3.19 -20.05 1.02
C GLY A 167 3.40 -19.88 -0.48
N VAL A 168 3.33 -18.66 -1.01
CA VAL A 168 3.51 -18.34 -2.43
C VAL A 168 4.84 -17.66 -2.75
N CYS A 169 5.55 -17.15 -1.74
CA CYS A 169 6.86 -16.50 -1.91
C CYS A 169 7.95 -17.55 -2.04
N LYS A 170 8.75 -17.47 -3.10
CA LYS A 170 9.85 -18.41 -3.38
C LYS A 170 11.20 -17.91 -2.88
N ASP A 171 11.45 -16.60 -2.94
CA ASP A 171 12.79 -16.04 -2.70
C ASP A 171 12.72 -14.86 -1.72
N ALA A 172 12.20 -13.71 -2.14
CA ALA A 172 12.29 -12.47 -1.39
C ALA A 172 10.95 -11.76 -1.18
N LEU A 173 10.81 -11.15 0.00
CA LEU A 173 9.68 -10.33 0.43
C LEU A 173 10.18 -8.94 0.83
N LEU A 174 9.51 -7.89 0.35
CA LEU A 174 9.62 -6.53 0.85
C LEU A 174 8.29 -6.10 1.45
N VAL A 175 8.29 -5.85 2.75
CA VAL A 175 7.14 -5.25 3.45
C VAL A 175 7.44 -3.79 3.74
N VAL A 176 6.53 -2.93 3.33
CA VAL A 176 6.58 -1.47 3.61
C VAL A 176 5.28 -1.08 4.29
N ASP A 177 5.30 -0.94 5.61
CA ASP A 177 4.05 -0.69 6.33
C ASP A 177 4.17 0.39 7.41
N ASN A 178 3.01 0.87 7.84
CA ASN A 178 2.88 1.90 8.86
C ASN A 178 3.40 1.40 10.21
N VAL A 179 4.08 2.29 10.95
CA VAL A 179 4.59 1.97 12.29
C VAL A 179 4.17 3.04 13.30
N ASP A 180 3.94 2.60 14.55
CA ASP A 180 3.74 3.49 15.68
C ASP A 180 5.08 4.08 16.12
N LEU A 181 5.39 5.29 15.65
CA LEU A 181 6.66 5.94 15.95
C LEU A 181 6.82 6.31 17.42
N PRO A 182 5.82 6.90 18.11
CA PRO A 182 5.87 7.12 19.56
C PRO A 182 6.14 5.83 20.34
N LEU A 183 5.43 4.77 20.01
CA LEU A 183 5.62 3.47 20.65
C LEU A 183 7.00 2.88 20.37
N THR A 184 7.49 3.04 19.13
CA THR A 184 8.85 2.62 18.73
C THR A 184 9.92 3.35 19.54
N LEU A 185 9.77 4.65 19.74
CA LEU A 185 10.71 5.44 20.53
C LEU A 185 10.66 5.09 22.02
N ALA A 186 9.47 4.80 22.56
CA ALA A 186 9.28 4.43 23.96
C ALA A 186 9.81 3.03 24.28
N PHE A 187 9.64 2.07 23.36
CA PHE A 187 9.99 0.66 23.59
C PHE A 187 11.29 0.19 22.93
N GLY A 188 11.89 1.02 22.08
CA GLY A 188 13.14 0.70 21.39
C GLY A 188 13.02 -0.57 20.55
N ASN A 189 13.84 -1.57 20.85
CA ASN A 189 13.87 -2.85 20.13
C ASN A 189 12.83 -3.87 20.59
N ARG A 190 11.90 -3.50 21.45
CA ARG A 190 10.84 -4.42 21.86
C ARG A 190 9.75 -4.51 20.81
N ALA A 191 9.40 -5.73 20.42
CA ALA A 191 8.27 -6.00 19.56
C ALA A 191 6.97 -5.73 20.33
N ALA A 192 6.23 -4.72 19.87
CA ALA A 192 4.93 -4.33 20.40
C ALA A 192 4.05 -3.79 19.27
N ALA A 193 2.74 -3.73 19.51
CA ALA A 193 1.80 -3.09 18.61
C ALA A 193 0.70 -2.41 19.42
N SER A 194 0.21 -1.27 18.95
CA SER A 194 -1.02 -0.68 19.44
C SER A 194 -2.21 -1.23 18.64
N LEU A 195 -3.29 -1.57 19.34
CA LEU A 195 -4.56 -1.94 18.76
C LEU A 195 -5.40 -0.69 18.56
N ASP A 196 -5.97 -0.51 17.36
CA ASP A 196 -6.98 0.49 17.05
C ASP A 196 -8.36 -0.21 16.99
N GLY A 197 -8.85 -0.62 15.82
CA GLY A 197 -10.06 -1.43 15.68
C GLY A 197 -11.36 -0.67 15.99
N VAL A 198 -11.36 0.67 15.93
CA VAL A 198 -12.53 1.49 16.26
C VAL A 198 -12.80 2.52 15.16
N GLY A 199 -13.96 2.38 14.51
CA GLY A 199 -14.51 3.39 13.57
C GLY A 199 -13.76 3.58 12.26
N ARG A 200 -12.75 2.75 11.98
CA ARG A 200 -11.97 2.75 10.73
C ARG A 200 -11.33 1.38 10.52
N PRO A 201 -11.01 0.97 9.28
CA PRO A 201 -10.44 -0.35 9.01
C PRO A 201 -8.94 -0.38 9.32
N TRP A 202 -8.55 0.01 10.52
CA TRP A 202 -7.19 -0.04 11.03
C TRP A 202 -7.19 -0.87 12.31
N TRP A 203 -6.37 -1.91 12.33
CA TRP A 203 -6.31 -2.84 13.43
C TRP A 203 -5.05 -2.67 14.26
N TRP A 204 -3.90 -2.74 13.61
CA TRP A 204 -2.63 -2.81 14.29
C TRP A 204 -1.67 -1.74 13.81
N LYS A 205 -1.02 -1.05 14.74
CA LYS A 205 0.14 -0.22 14.48
C LYS A 205 1.33 -0.79 15.24
N PRO A 206 2.23 -1.58 14.59
CA PRO A 206 3.38 -2.17 15.26
C PRO A 206 4.48 -1.13 15.51
N THR A 207 5.35 -1.41 16.49
CA THR A 207 6.68 -0.82 16.51
C THR A 207 7.48 -1.35 15.32
N VAL A 208 8.60 -0.71 14.97
CA VAL A 208 9.49 -1.24 13.93
C VAL A 208 9.95 -2.66 14.24
N ALA A 209 10.29 -2.94 15.51
CA ALA A 209 10.63 -4.29 15.96
C ALA A 209 9.41 -5.23 15.92
N GLY A 210 8.20 -4.69 16.14
CA GLY A 210 6.93 -5.43 16.03
C GLY A 210 6.67 -5.89 14.61
N LEU A 211 6.84 -4.99 13.61
CA LEU A 211 6.69 -5.33 12.21
C LEU A 211 7.68 -6.44 11.78
N ALA A 212 8.96 -6.29 12.13
CA ALA A 212 9.95 -7.32 11.85
C ALA A 212 9.62 -8.66 12.55
N ARG A 213 9.04 -8.62 13.76
CA ARG A 213 8.61 -9.80 14.50
C ARG A 213 7.41 -10.50 13.86
N MET A 214 6.42 -9.75 13.32
CA MET A 214 5.28 -10.33 12.59
C MET A 214 5.76 -11.09 11.36
N ILE A 215 6.69 -10.52 10.58
CA ILE A 215 7.29 -11.14 9.40
C ILE A 215 8.06 -12.41 9.78
N HIS A 216 8.88 -12.33 10.83
CA HIS A 216 9.62 -13.49 11.33
C HIS A 216 8.69 -14.60 11.83
N ALA A 217 7.63 -14.25 12.58
CA ALA A 217 6.65 -15.20 13.10
C ALA A 217 5.87 -15.92 11.97
N ALA A 218 5.74 -15.28 10.81
CA ALA A 218 5.13 -15.89 9.62
C ALA A 218 6.08 -16.84 8.85
N GLY A 219 7.31 -17.07 9.33
CA GLY A 219 8.27 -18.02 8.76
C GLY A 219 9.24 -17.41 7.75
N PHE A 220 9.41 -16.09 7.74
CA PHE A 220 10.43 -15.42 6.95
C PHE A 220 11.70 -15.12 7.77
N HIS A 221 12.83 -15.02 7.08
CA HIS A 221 14.11 -14.58 7.64
C HIS A 221 14.33 -13.09 7.32
N VAL A 222 14.16 -12.22 8.32
CA VAL A 222 14.38 -10.78 8.17
C VAL A 222 15.84 -10.50 7.85
N GLN A 223 16.09 -9.72 6.81
CA GLN A 223 17.41 -9.36 6.31
C GLN A 223 17.80 -7.95 6.72
N GLY A 224 18.95 -7.82 7.37
CA GLY A 224 19.47 -6.52 7.82
C GLY A 224 18.58 -5.85 8.86
N SER A 225 18.67 -4.52 8.93
CA SER A 225 17.87 -3.70 9.84
C SER A 225 16.71 -3.04 9.11
N PRO A 226 15.49 -3.02 9.69
CA PRO A 226 14.37 -2.28 9.14
C PRO A 226 14.72 -0.82 8.89
N ARG A 227 14.36 -0.29 7.72
CA ARG A 227 14.62 1.10 7.35
C ARG A 227 13.39 1.96 7.65
N ARG A 228 13.53 2.92 8.55
CA ARG A 228 12.46 3.87 8.88
C ARG A 228 12.47 5.05 7.93
N PHE A 229 11.30 5.49 7.52
CA PHE A 229 11.13 6.70 6.71
C PHE A 229 9.73 7.30 6.96
N ARG A 230 9.43 8.40 6.31
CA ARG A 230 8.08 8.96 6.26
C ARG A 230 7.56 8.87 4.84
N MET A 231 6.37 8.29 4.70
CA MET A 231 5.65 8.28 3.44
C MET A 231 5.20 9.71 3.12
N PRO A 232 5.69 10.33 2.06
CA PRO A 232 5.35 11.73 1.77
C PRO A 232 3.87 11.91 1.43
N PRO A 233 3.23 12.99 1.89
CA PRO A 233 1.89 13.33 1.41
C PRO A 233 1.96 13.69 -0.08
N GLY A 234 0.98 13.25 -0.83
CA GLY A 234 0.85 13.56 -2.26
C GLY A 234 0.01 14.82 -2.50
N PRO A 235 -0.11 15.23 -3.77
CA PRO A 235 -0.86 16.44 -4.14
C PRO A 235 -2.35 16.41 -3.78
N GLY A 236 -2.94 15.21 -3.66
CA GLY A 236 -4.34 15.04 -3.23
C GLY A 236 -4.54 15.14 -1.71
N THR A 237 -3.45 15.15 -0.92
CA THR A 237 -3.58 15.25 0.53
C THR A 237 -3.99 16.66 0.97
N GLN A 238 -5.16 16.76 1.59
CA GLN A 238 -5.58 18.00 2.24
C GLN A 238 -4.97 18.08 3.66
N PRO A 239 -4.24 19.16 4.00
CA PRO A 239 -3.71 19.32 5.34
C PRO A 239 -4.83 19.32 6.39
N ALA A 240 -4.73 18.44 7.38
CA ALA A 240 -5.70 18.40 8.47
C ALA A 240 -5.77 19.77 9.17
N PRO A 241 -6.97 20.29 9.47
CA PRO A 241 -7.13 21.54 10.18
C PRO A 241 -6.46 21.47 11.56
N VAL A 242 -5.93 22.59 12.04
CA VAL A 242 -5.29 22.67 13.36
C VAL A 242 -6.30 23.22 14.36
N SER A 243 -6.82 22.35 15.21
CA SER A 243 -7.67 22.78 16.31
C SER A 243 -7.26 22.09 17.62
N PRO A 244 -7.44 22.76 18.79
CA PRO A 244 -7.16 22.13 20.08
C PRO A 244 -7.97 20.84 20.31
N ARG A 245 -9.18 20.75 19.75
CA ARG A 245 -10.04 19.58 19.84
C ARG A 245 -9.45 18.39 19.08
N GLN A 246 -8.94 18.62 17.86
CA GLN A 246 -8.30 17.57 17.05
C GLN A 246 -7.03 17.07 17.70
N LEU A 247 -6.17 17.98 18.18
CA LEU A 247 -4.90 17.62 18.81
C LEU A 247 -5.07 16.88 20.15
N ARG A 248 -6.26 16.93 20.77
CA ARG A 248 -6.57 16.13 21.97
C ARG A 248 -6.84 14.66 21.65
N SER A 249 -7.36 14.34 20.47
CA SER A 249 -7.59 12.96 20.05
C SER A 249 -6.35 12.34 19.43
N ARG A 250 -6.17 11.00 19.59
CA ARG A 250 -5.10 10.26 18.93
C ARG A 250 -5.21 10.38 17.41
N ILE A 251 -6.43 10.15 16.89
CA ILE A 251 -6.72 10.22 15.45
C ILE A 251 -6.35 11.59 14.88
N GLY A 252 -6.77 12.68 15.52
CA GLY A 252 -6.47 14.02 15.04
C GLY A 252 -4.98 14.37 15.08
N ARG A 253 -4.22 13.84 16.03
CA ARG A 253 -2.75 13.98 16.05
C ARG A 253 -2.10 13.19 14.92
N ASP A 254 -2.54 11.95 14.71
CA ASP A 254 -2.04 11.10 13.63
C ASP A 254 -2.31 11.76 12.27
N ASP A 255 -3.50 12.27 12.03
CA ASP A 255 -3.87 12.98 10.80
C ASP A 255 -3.07 14.27 10.61
N PHE A 256 -2.86 15.04 11.68
CA PHE A 256 -2.02 16.23 11.64
C PHE A 256 -0.58 15.91 11.22
N VAL A 257 0.01 14.88 11.81
CA VAL A 257 1.38 14.46 11.49
C VAL A 257 1.44 13.93 10.06
N ARG A 258 0.56 13.03 9.70
CA ARG A 258 0.51 12.36 8.39
C ARG A 258 0.39 13.35 7.24
N THR A 259 -0.54 14.31 7.35
CA THR A 259 -0.83 15.24 6.26
C THR A 259 0.20 16.37 6.10
N ARG A 260 1.06 16.60 7.10
CA ARG A 260 2.08 17.67 7.06
C ARG A 260 3.51 17.18 7.01
N PHE A 261 3.78 16.07 7.65
CA PHE A 261 5.16 15.57 7.83
C PHE A 261 5.36 14.18 7.24
N GLY A 262 4.32 13.62 6.63
CA GLY A 262 4.32 12.26 6.11
C GLY A 262 4.02 11.21 7.20
N ASP A 263 3.60 10.05 6.74
CA ASP A 263 3.18 8.95 7.59
C ASP A 263 4.38 8.06 7.99
N PRO A 264 4.58 7.77 9.28
CA PRO A 264 5.70 6.93 9.73
C PRO A 264 5.58 5.51 9.18
N HIS A 265 6.59 5.07 8.43
CA HIS A 265 6.66 3.74 7.85
C HIS A 265 8.01 3.08 8.13
N ALA A 266 8.04 1.78 7.97
CA ALA A 266 9.28 1.01 7.92
C ALA A 266 9.27 0.05 6.74
N ALA A 267 10.41 -0.08 6.07
CA ALA A 267 10.68 -1.10 5.06
C ALA A 267 11.47 -2.24 5.70
N VAL A 268 11.01 -3.47 5.48
CA VAL A 268 11.62 -4.70 6.00
C VAL A 268 11.81 -5.66 4.85
N HIS A 269 13.07 -6.02 4.59
CA HIS A 269 13.43 -7.08 3.65
C HIS A 269 13.45 -8.42 4.37
N ALA A 270 12.96 -9.45 3.71
CA ALA A 270 12.99 -10.79 4.23
C ALA A 270 13.14 -11.84 3.10
N THR A 271 13.58 -13.03 3.45
CA THR A 271 13.72 -14.16 2.52
C THR A 271 13.02 -15.39 3.07
N VAL A 272 12.85 -16.35 2.19
CA VAL A 272 12.20 -17.63 2.51
C VAL A 272 13.14 -18.57 3.29
N GLY A 273 14.47 -18.38 3.20
CA GLY A 273 15.51 -19.22 3.82
C GLY A 273 16.14 -20.16 2.84
#